data_1b706040801fa9d8b0d7598e7dcba4cf
#
_entry.id   1b706040801fa9d8b0d7598e7dcba4cf
#
_cell.length_a   1.000
_cell.length_b   1.000
_cell.length_c   1.000
_cell.angle_alpha   90.00
_cell.angle_beta   90.00
_cell.angle_gamma   90.00
#
_symmetry.space_group_name_H-M   'P 1'
#
loop_
_entity.id
_entity.type
_entity.pdbx_description
1 polymer ?
#
loop_
_entity_poly.entity_id
_entity_poly.type
_entity_poly.pdbx_seq_one_letter_code
_entity_poly.pdbx_strand_id
1 'polypeptide(L)'
;MDLILVRYAEMGLKSATVRKRFEKVLVDNLMSALAAERIEGLVESERGRIYVKTDRIEEAIRPVSRVFGVASLSRAIETTSKIDEIRSIVVSYSRKRLKKRDSFAMRVRRTGTHPFTSADVARDVGAAVVSANVDLEVTVDLDSPDLELFVEVRNNRAFVFSEYVPGPGGLPMGSQGKILAIVDKERDVVAAWLMMKRGCKVVIVSSADRLIDILAKWDPSLRVTSPAPLERLTISHGALAVAFGYGVEDIEEIKKISLRVPAFFPLVGMNEEEIEKRFEAIRG
;
A
#
# COMPACT_ATOMS: atom_id res chain seq x y z
N MET A 1 22.00 -0.65 3.88
CA MET A 1 21.50 0.00 2.65
C MET A 1 20.06 0.44 2.88
N ASP A 2 19.68 1.65 2.49
CA ASP A 2 18.32 2.13 2.65
C ASP A 2 17.41 1.53 1.56
N LEU A 3 16.15 1.22 1.92
CA LEU A 3 15.13 0.71 1.00
C LEU A 3 13.72 1.01 1.55
N ILE A 4 12.70 0.80 0.71
CA ILE A 4 11.31 0.79 1.16
C ILE A 4 10.87 -0.67 1.32
N LEU A 5 10.48 -1.03 2.55
CA LEU A 5 9.92 -2.33 2.90
C LEU A 5 8.41 -2.29 2.73
N VAL A 6 7.88 -2.96 1.71
CA VAL A 6 6.45 -3.00 1.38
C VAL A 6 5.80 -4.28 1.91
N ARG A 7 4.65 -4.12 2.56
CA ARG A 7 3.82 -5.20 3.10
C ARG A 7 2.48 -5.25 2.39
N TYR A 8 2.00 -6.44 2.13
CA TYR A 8 0.65 -6.71 1.65
C TYR A 8 -0.09 -7.64 2.63
N ALA A 9 -1.42 -7.56 2.69
CA ALA A 9 -2.22 -8.34 3.63
C ALA A 9 -3.05 -9.43 2.95
N GLU A 10 -3.98 -9.07 2.10
CA GLU A 10 -5.01 -9.97 1.55
C GLU A 10 -4.44 -11.14 0.72
N MET A 11 -3.30 -10.92 0.07
CA MET A 11 -2.65 -11.96 -0.75
C MET A 11 -2.02 -13.08 0.10
N GLY A 12 -1.68 -12.81 1.35
CA GLY A 12 -1.04 -13.78 2.25
C GLY A 12 -1.89 -15.02 2.52
N LEU A 13 -3.21 -14.89 2.43
CA LEU A 13 -4.19 -15.96 2.66
C LEU A 13 -4.46 -16.83 1.42
N LYS A 14 -3.88 -16.51 0.27
CA LYS A 14 -4.09 -17.25 -0.99
C LYS A 14 -3.12 -18.43 -1.10
N SER A 15 -3.47 -19.40 -1.94
CA SER A 15 -2.57 -20.51 -2.27
C SER A 15 -1.24 -19.98 -2.86
N ALA A 16 -0.17 -20.76 -2.75
CA ALA A 16 1.17 -20.35 -3.19
C ALA A 16 1.21 -19.88 -4.65
N THR A 17 0.50 -20.58 -5.54
CA THR A 17 0.42 -20.24 -6.98
C THR A 17 -0.30 -18.91 -7.20
N VAL A 18 -1.47 -18.72 -6.57
CA VAL A 18 -2.25 -17.47 -6.68
C VAL A 18 -1.49 -16.31 -6.08
N ARG A 19 -0.87 -16.52 -4.91
CA ARG A 19 -0.05 -15.51 -4.25
C ARG A 19 1.12 -15.05 -5.13
N LYS A 20 1.87 -16.00 -5.74
CA LYS A 20 2.99 -15.66 -6.64
C LYS A 20 2.54 -14.85 -7.86
N ARG A 21 1.36 -15.18 -8.42
CA ARG A 21 0.76 -14.39 -9.52
C ARG A 21 0.43 -12.97 -9.07
N PHE A 22 -0.17 -12.81 -7.90
CA PHE A 22 -0.54 -11.50 -7.36
C PHE A 22 0.68 -10.67 -6.97
N GLU A 23 1.70 -11.30 -6.36
CA GLU A 23 2.98 -10.66 -6.06
C GLU A 23 3.61 -10.09 -7.34
N LYS A 24 3.59 -10.86 -8.45
CA LYS A 24 4.10 -10.37 -9.74
C LYS A 24 3.33 -9.14 -10.21
N VAL A 25 1.99 -9.18 -10.19
CA VAL A 25 1.16 -8.02 -10.59
C VAL A 25 1.46 -6.81 -9.68
N LEU A 26 1.65 -7.02 -8.38
CA LEU A 26 1.99 -5.93 -7.45
C LEU A 26 3.37 -5.35 -7.75
N VAL A 27 4.36 -6.16 -8.05
CA VAL A 27 5.70 -5.71 -8.46
C VAL A 27 5.61 -4.85 -9.73
N ASP A 28 4.87 -5.33 -10.75
CA ASP A 28 4.68 -4.60 -12.00
C ASP A 28 3.99 -3.24 -11.77
N ASN A 29 2.98 -3.19 -10.86
CA ASN A 29 2.29 -1.96 -10.50
C ASN A 29 3.20 -0.98 -9.74
N LEU A 30 4.04 -1.47 -8.83
CA LEU A 30 5.04 -0.66 -8.11
C LEU A 30 6.06 -0.06 -9.08
N MET A 31 6.57 -0.85 -10.01
CA MET A 31 7.48 -0.38 -11.05
C MET A 31 6.83 0.70 -11.93
N SER A 32 5.56 0.51 -12.30
CA SER A 32 4.80 1.49 -13.09
C SER A 32 4.60 2.80 -12.32
N ALA A 33 4.34 2.73 -11.01
CA ALA A 33 4.17 3.91 -10.16
C ALA A 33 5.48 4.71 -10.03
N LEU A 34 6.61 4.04 -9.87
CA LEU A 34 7.93 4.67 -9.84
C LEU A 34 8.28 5.31 -11.19
N ALA A 35 8.04 4.60 -12.29
CA ALA A 35 8.32 5.08 -13.64
C ALA A 35 7.51 6.34 -14.00
N ALA A 36 6.26 6.43 -13.54
CA ALA A 36 5.42 7.62 -13.75
C ALA A 36 6.01 8.89 -13.10
N GLU A 37 6.70 8.73 -11.98
CA GLU A 37 7.42 9.82 -11.28
C GLU A 37 8.90 9.94 -11.73
N ARG A 38 9.29 9.20 -12.77
CA ARG A 38 10.66 9.14 -13.28
C ARG A 38 11.68 8.77 -12.21
N ILE A 39 11.30 7.85 -11.31
CA ILE A 39 12.16 7.32 -10.26
C ILE A 39 12.71 5.97 -10.72
N GLU A 40 14.03 5.90 -10.88
CA GLU A 40 14.70 4.63 -11.13
C GLU A 40 14.78 3.81 -9.85
N GLY A 41 14.52 2.51 -9.95
CA GLY A 41 14.57 1.61 -8.80
C GLY A 41 14.39 0.14 -9.18
N LEU A 42 14.84 -0.72 -8.28
CA LEU A 42 14.67 -2.17 -8.36
C LEU A 42 13.59 -2.60 -7.38
N VAL A 43 12.61 -3.37 -7.88
CA VAL A 43 11.53 -3.92 -7.06
C VAL A 43 11.68 -5.44 -7.00
N GLU A 44 11.93 -5.97 -5.81
CA GLU A 44 12.15 -7.40 -5.56
C GLU A 44 11.07 -7.95 -4.62
N SER A 45 10.56 -9.16 -4.91
CA SER A 45 9.63 -9.88 -4.02
C SER A 45 10.31 -11.08 -3.42
N GLU A 46 10.26 -11.19 -2.10
CA GLU A 46 10.79 -12.34 -1.37
C GLU A 46 9.87 -12.71 -0.19
N ARG A 47 9.29 -13.93 -0.23
CA ARG A 47 8.58 -14.57 0.89
C ARG A 47 7.63 -13.65 1.69
N GLY A 48 6.73 -12.98 0.99
CA GLY A 48 5.70 -12.17 1.64
C GLY A 48 6.12 -10.74 1.97
N ARG A 49 7.21 -10.26 1.36
CA ARG A 49 7.64 -8.87 1.37
C ARG A 49 8.05 -8.43 -0.01
N ILE A 50 7.92 -7.15 -0.27
CA ILE A 50 8.47 -6.53 -1.47
C ILE A 50 9.42 -5.43 -1.01
N TYR A 51 10.56 -5.34 -1.67
CA TYR A 51 11.62 -4.40 -1.38
C TYR A 51 11.77 -3.47 -2.58
N VAL A 52 11.67 -2.17 -2.34
CA VAL A 52 11.94 -1.15 -3.35
C VAL A 52 13.26 -0.47 -3.01
N LYS A 53 14.24 -0.63 -3.89
CA LYS A 53 15.59 -0.06 -3.77
C LYS A 53 15.72 1.08 -4.77
N THR A 54 16.00 2.28 -4.29
CA THR A 54 16.18 3.49 -5.09
C THR A 54 17.03 4.50 -4.32
N ASP A 55 17.71 5.37 -5.02
CA ASP A 55 18.46 6.47 -4.40
C ASP A 55 17.53 7.63 -3.99
N ARG A 56 16.27 7.64 -4.50
CA ARG A 56 15.27 8.68 -4.25
C ARG A 56 14.14 8.17 -3.33
N ILE A 57 14.49 7.63 -2.17
CA ILE A 57 13.56 6.96 -1.26
C ILE A 57 12.43 7.89 -0.82
N GLU A 58 12.73 9.13 -0.40
CA GLU A 58 11.72 10.06 0.09
C GLU A 58 10.66 10.39 -0.98
N GLU A 59 11.09 10.56 -2.21
CA GLU A 59 10.19 10.80 -3.33
C GLU A 59 9.38 9.57 -3.72
N ALA A 60 9.95 8.37 -3.53
CA ALA A 60 9.30 7.10 -3.85
C ALA A 60 8.21 6.69 -2.85
N ILE A 61 8.23 7.20 -1.61
CA ILE A 61 7.24 6.86 -0.56
C ILE A 61 5.81 7.14 -1.06
N ARG A 62 5.57 8.33 -1.61
CA ARG A 62 4.22 8.76 -2.02
C ARG A 62 3.66 7.89 -3.16
N PRO A 63 4.32 7.71 -4.33
CA PRO A 63 3.80 6.86 -5.38
C PRO A 63 3.64 5.40 -4.95
N VAL A 64 4.58 4.84 -4.18
CA VAL A 64 4.48 3.47 -3.66
C VAL A 64 3.30 3.32 -2.69
N SER A 65 3.04 4.31 -1.83
CA SER A 65 1.92 4.28 -0.89
C SER A 65 0.53 4.35 -1.54
N ARG A 66 0.42 4.69 -2.82
CA ARG A 66 -0.83 4.73 -3.57
C ARG A 66 -1.13 3.46 -4.36
N VAL A 67 -0.22 2.50 -4.39
CA VAL A 67 -0.39 1.27 -5.15
C VAL A 67 -1.34 0.30 -4.45
N PHE A 68 -2.44 -0.08 -5.12
CA PHE A 68 -3.38 -1.07 -4.62
C PHE A 68 -2.71 -2.43 -4.41
N GLY A 69 -3.00 -3.05 -3.27
CA GLY A 69 -2.33 -4.25 -2.77
C GLY A 69 -1.28 -3.94 -1.70
N VAL A 70 -0.77 -2.72 -1.61
CA VAL A 70 0.10 -2.28 -0.52
C VAL A 70 -0.74 -2.05 0.73
N ALA A 71 -0.48 -2.80 1.80
CA ALA A 71 -1.12 -2.60 3.10
C ALA A 71 -0.40 -1.53 3.93
N SER A 72 0.92 -1.58 3.94
CA SER A 72 1.78 -0.55 4.53
C SER A 72 3.18 -0.63 3.94
N LEU A 73 3.92 0.45 4.09
CA LEU A 73 5.34 0.49 3.75
C LEU A 73 6.13 1.20 4.85
N SER A 74 7.46 0.98 4.86
CA SER A 74 8.37 1.64 5.78
C SER A 74 9.68 1.96 5.07
N ARG A 75 10.22 3.14 5.30
CA ARG A 75 11.63 3.40 5.02
C ARG A 75 12.46 2.58 6.00
N ALA A 76 13.29 1.69 5.51
CA ALA A 76 14.06 0.77 6.33
C ALA A 76 15.54 0.74 5.95
N ILE A 77 16.39 0.54 6.95
CA ILE A 77 17.80 0.23 6.75
C ILE A 77 17.96 -1.28 6.79
N GLU A 78 18.49 -1.84 5.72
CA GLU A 78 18.81 -3.25 5.64
C GLU A 78 20.18 -3.54 6.24
N THR A 79 20.25 -4.63 7.02
CA THR A 79 21.48 -5.23 7.55
C THR A 79 21.36 -6.76 7.55
N THR A 80 22.37 -7.47 8.04
CA THR A 80 22.30 -8.92 8.20
C THR A 80 21.52 -9.30 9.48
N SER A 81 21.20 -10.59 9.61
CA SER A 81 20.52 -11.11 10.81
C SER A 81 21.45 -11.32 12.02
N LYS A 82 22.73 -10.93 11.93
CA LYS A 82 23.66 -11.00 13.06
C LYS A 82 23.32 -9.94 14.09
N ILE A 83 23.24 -10.35 15.35
CA ILE A 83 22.76 -9.48 16.44
C ILE A 83 23.64 -8.24 16.62
N ASP A 84 24.96 -8.38 16.44
CA ASP A 84 25.92 -7.28 16.56
C ASP A 84 25.73 -6.22 15.46
N GLU A 85 25.43 -6.66 14.24
CA GLU A 85 25.14 -5.76 13.12
C GLU A 85 23.78 -5.07 13.30
N ILE A 86 22.76 -5.80 13.75
CA ILE A 86 21.45 -5.22 14.11
C ILE A 86 21.63 -4.15 15.19
N ARG A 87 22.39 -4.45 16.24
CA ARG A 87 22.69 -3.53 17.36
C ARG A 87 23.35 -2.25 16.84
N SER A 88 24.40 -2.38 16.04
CA SER A 88 25.13 -1.25 15.47
C SER A 88 24.21 -0.32 14.67
N ILE A 89 23.38 -0.90 13.80
CA ILE A 89 22.44 -0.12 12.99
C ILE A 89 21.36 0.55 13.85
N VAL A 90 20.76 -0.17 14.81
CA VAL A 90 19.70 0.38 15.65
C VAL A 90 20.23 1.51 16.54
N VAL A 91 21.44 1.37 17.10
CA VAL A 91 22.10 2.43 17.89
C VAL A 91 22.32 3.67 17.02
N SER A 92 22.90 3.53 15.84
CA SER A 92 23.11 4.65 14.92
C SER A 92 21.79 5.29 14.47
N TYR A 93 20.75 4.47 14.26
CA TYR A 93 19.42 4.89 13.84
C TYR A 93 18.69 5.67 14.95
N SER A 94 18.75 5.16 16.19
CA SER A 94 18.10 5.77 17.34
C SER A 94 18.74 7.12 17.69
N ARG A 95 20.08 7.21 17.62
CA ARG A 95 20.82 8.44 17.91
C ARG A 95 20.40 9.64 17.05
N LYS A 96 19.96 9.38 15.82
CA LYS A 96 19.48 10.42 14.89
C LYS A 96 18.03 10.86 15.13
N ARG A 97 17.28 10.14 15.98
CA ARG A 97 15.83 10.32 16.16
C ARG A 97 15.40 10.63 17.58
N LEU A 98 16.08 10.05 18.55
CA LEU A 98 15.80 10.30 19.95
C LEU A 98 16.24 11.71 20.36
N LYS A 99 15.40 12.36 21.12
CA LYS A 99 15.65 13.66 21.76
C LYS A 99 15.88 13.46 23.24
N LYS A 100 16.28 14.54 23.94
CA LYS A 100 16.47 14.50 25.36
C LYS A 100 15.19 14.17 26.12
N ARG A 101 15.24 13.13 26.95
CA ARG A 101 14.15 12.57 27.77
C ARG A 101 13.05 11.87 27.01
N ASP A 102 13.26 11.57 25.73
CA ASP A 102 12.32 10.72 25.00
C ASP A 102 12.29 9.31 25.63
N SER A 103 11.11 8.71 25.55
CA SER A 103 10.90 7.29 25.78
C SER A 103 10.91 6.51 24.46
N PHE A 104 11.33 5.26 24.52
CA PHE A 104 11.28 4.40 23.33
C PHE A 104 10.87 2.96 23.64
N ALA A 105 10.37 2.25 22.60
CA ALA A 105 10.14 0.82 22.65
C ALA A 105 10.83 0.11 21.50
N MET A 106 11.37 -1.08 21.78
CA MET A 106 11.84 -2.02 20.76
C MET A 106 10.70 -2.96 20.34
N ARG A 107 10.38 -3.00 19.05
CA ARG A 107 9.37 -3.89 18.46
C ARG A 107 10.05 -4.86 17.49
N VAL A 108 10.30 -6.08 17.94
CA VAL A 108 11.04 -7.06 17.14
C VAL A 108 10.12 -8.15 16.61
N ARG A 109 10.18 -8.40 15.30
CA ARG A 109 9.53 -9.53 14.63
C ARG A 109 10.58 -10.40 13.96
N ARG A 110 10.40 -11.72 14.02
CA ARG A 110 11.35 -12.68 13.47
C ARG A 110 10.63 -13.74 12.63
N THR A 111 11.20 -14.06 11.48
CA THR A 111 10.77 -15.14 10.59
C THR A 111 12.00 -15.94 10.15
N GLY A 112 11.90 -17.28 10.20
CA GLY A 112 13.01 -18.19 9.94
C GLY A 112 13.63 -18.73 11.23
N THR A 113 14.68 -19.54 11.08
CA THR A 113 15.40 -20.18 12.20
C THR A 113 16.61 -19.33 12.56
N HIS A 114 16.72 -18.95 13.82
CA HIS A 114 17.81 -18.14 14.37
C HIS A 114 18.20 -18.66 15.76
N PRO A 115 19.43 -18.46 16.22
CA PRO A 115 19.89 -18.89 17.54
C PRO A 115 19.37 -18.01 18.70
N PHE A 116 18.54 -17.01 18.40
CA PHE A 116 17.97 -16.05 19.36
C PHE A 116 16.45 -15.91 19.16
N THR A 117 15.75 -15.44 20.16
CA THR A 117 14.33 -15.06 20.10
C THR A 117 14.15 -13.57 19.79
N SER A 118 12.91 -13.17 19.44
CA SER A 118 12.59 -11.73 19.29
C SER A 118 12.78 -10.96 20.60
N ALA A 119 12.52 -11.59 21.73
CA ALA A 119 12.71 -10.99 23.06
C ALA A 119 14.20 -10.79 23.39
N ASP A 120 15.06 -11.71 22.99
CA ASP A 120 16.50 -11.58 23.18
C ASP A 120 17.04 -10.38 22.40
N VAL A 121 16.65 -10.25 21.12
CA VAL A 121 17.04 -9.08 20.30
C VAL A 121 16.51 -7.79 20.91
N ALA A 122 15.24 -7.75 21.33
CA ALA A 122 14.65 -6.54 21.92
C ALA A 122 15.38 -6.11 23.20
N ARG A 123 15.75 -7.07 24.07
CA ARG A 123 16.47 -6.80 25.31
C ARG A 123 17.90 -6.34 25.07
N ASP A 124 18.63 -7.07 24.25
CA ASP A 124 20.04 -6.79 23.96
C ASP A 124 20.22 -5.46 23.25
N VAL A 125 19.46 -5.27 22.15
CA VAL A 125 19.54 -4.05 21.36
C VAL A 125 18.96 -2.84 22.10
N GLY A 126 17.88 -3.04 22.89
CA GLY A 126 17.29 -2.00 23.73
C GLY A 126 18.28 -1.49 24.78
N ALA A 127 18.99 -2.39 25.47
CA ALA A 127 20.04 -2.02 26.42
C ALA A 127 21.17 -1.22 25.76
N ALA A 128 21.56 -1.60 24.54
CA ALA A 128 22.57 -0.88 23.76
C ALA A 128 22.10 0.54 23.37
N VAL A 129 20.81 0.71 23.02
CA VAL A 129 20.23 2.03 22.75
C VAL A 129 20.30 2.92 23.99
N VAL A 130 19.91 2.42 25.16
CA VAL A 130 20.02 3.18 26.43
C VAL A 130 21.48 3.59 26.69
N SER A 131 22.40 2.64 26.60
CA SER A 131 23.81 2.88 26.85
C SER A 131 24.44 3.90 25.89
N ALA A 132 24.04 3.87 24.61
CA ALA A 132 24.55 4.78 23.60
C ALA A 132 23.94 6.20 23.66
N ASN A 133 22.83 6.39 24.39
CA ASN A 133 22.10 7.65 24.50
C ASN A 133 22.00 8.14 25.94
N VAL A 134 22.97 7.81 26.80
CA VAL A 134 22.99 8.22 28.22
C VAL A 134 22.91 9.75 28.39
N ASP A 135 23.56 10.49 27.50
CA ASP A 135 23.54 11.96 27.49
C ASP A 135 22.14 12.53 27.13
N LEU A 136 21.29 11.77 26.52
CA LEU A 136 19.90 12.13 26.21
C LEU A 136 18.92 11.76 27.33
N GLU A 137 19.34 11.03 28.35
CA GLU A 137 18.49 10.59 29.48
C GLU A 137 17.26 9.81 29.01
N VAL A 138 17.41 8.97 27.96
CA VAL A 138 16.29 8.23 27.36
C VAL A 138 15.81 7.10 28.28
N THR A 139 14.52 6.80 28.21
CA THR A 139 13.87 5.73 29.00
C THR A 139 13.16 4.72 28.11
N VAL A 140 12.88 3.54 28.66
CA VAL A 140 12.08 2.52 27.97
C VAL A 140 10.63 2.62 28.44
N ASP A 141 9.70 2.79 27.50
CA ASP A 141 8.26 2.73 27.72
C ASP A 141 7.65 1.78 26.68
N LEU A 142 7.03 0.69 27.13
CA LEU A 142 6.45 -0.31 26.24
C LEU A 142 5.01 -0.01 25.85
N ASP A 143 4.32 0.87 26.58
CA ASP A 143 2.90 1.16 26.40
C ASP A 143 2.65 2.39 25.54
N SER A 144 3.36 3.49 25.81
CA SER A 144 3.19 4.78 25.14
C SER A 144 4.53 5.48 24.85
N PRO A 145 5.43 4.85 24.06
CA PRO A 145 6.73 5.43 23.75
C PRO A 145 6.63 6.62 22.80
N ASP A 146 7.55 7.60 22.97
CA ASP A 146 7.70 8.70 22.01
C ASP A 146 8.27 8.20 20.66
N LEU A 147 9.08 7.13 20.70
CA LEU A 147 9.66 6.51 19.51
C LEU A 147 9.54 4.98 19.54
N GLU A 148 8.93 4.39 18.53
CA GLU A 148 9.00 2.94 18.31
C GLU A 148 10.12 2.60 17.34
N LEU A 149 11.02 1.72 17.78
CA LEU A 149 12.11 1.18 16.96
C LEU A 149 11.77 -0.24 16.56
N PHE A 150 11.49 -0.44 15.28
CA PHE A 150 11.13 -1.75 14.73
C PHE A 150 12.34 -2.46 14.17
N VAL A 151 12.44 -3.76 14.45
CA VAL A 151 13.40 -4.67 13.82
C VAL A 151 12.63 -5.86 13.24
N GLU A 152 12.67 -6.02 11.93
CA GLU A 152 12.11 -7.21 11.25
C GLU A 152 13.24 -8.10 10.76
N VAL A 153 13.48 -9.25 11.44
CA VAL A 153 14.50 -10.25 11.06
C VAL A 153 13.85 -11.30 10.16
N ARG A 154 14.44 -11.52 8.99
CA ARG A 154 13.96 -12.46 7.98
C ARG A 154 15.13 -13.26 7.38
N ASN A 155 15.20 -14.54 7.71
CA ASN A 155 16.31 -15.39 7.30
C ASN A 155 17.67 -14.77 7.68
N ASN A 156 18.51 -14.44 6.70
CA ASN A 156 19.84 -13.83 6.89
C ASN A 156 19.86 -12.30 6.81
N ARG A 157 18.67 -11.65 6.75
CA ARG A 157 18.52 -10.18 6.64
C ARG A 157 17.77 -9.63 7.84
N ALA A 158 18.02 -8.38 8.16
CA ALA A 158 17.23 -7.61 9.12
C ALA A 158 16.96 -6.21 8.59
N PHE A 159 15.84 -5.64 9.00
CA PHE A 159 15.34 -4.33 8.57
C PHE A 159 15.01 -3.49 9.79
N VAL A 160 15.58 -2.30 9.88
CA VAL A 160 15.40 -1.36 10.98
C VAL A 160 14.60 -0.16 10.47
N PHE A 161 13.53 0.19 11.14
CA PHE A 161 12.65 1.34 10.80
C PHE A 161 11.91 1.84 12.04
N SER A 162 11.22 2.99 11.94
CA SER A 162 10.47 3.60 13.06
C SER A 162 9.03 3.96 12.72
N GLU A 163 8.58 3.71 11.49
CA GLU A 163 7.25 4.14 11.08
C GLU A 163 6.59 3.16 10.10
N TYR A 164 5.26 3.19 10.08
CA TYR A 164 4.45 2.54 9.07
C TYR A 164 3.66 3.60 8.31
N VAL A 165 3.93 3.75 7.02
CA VAL A 165 3.10 4.54 6.13
C VAL A 165 1.99 3.63 5.60
N PRO A 166 0.69 3.97 5.81
CA PRO A 166 -0.41 3.15 5.31
C PRO A 166 -0.50 3.20 3.79
N GLY A 167 -0.91 2.07 3.19
CA GLY A 167 -1.30 1.97 1.79
C GLY A 167 -2.80 1.76 1.64
N PRO A 168 -3.34 1.72 0.41
CA PRO A 168 -4.76 1.54 0.17
C PRO A 168 -5.26 0.14 0.51
N GLY A 169 -4.36 -0.84 0.67
CA GLY A 169 -4.72 -2.25 0.83
C GLY A 169 -5.38 -2.83 -0.42
N GLY A 170 -6.24 -3.81 -0.23
CA GLY A 170 -6.96 -4.49 -1.31
C GLY A 170 -6.08 -5.46 -2.12
N LEU A 171 -6.50 -5.70 -3.36
CA LEU A 171 -5.80 -6.58 -4.29
C LEU A 171 -5.00 -5.76 -5.31
N PRO A 172 -3.89 -6.29 -5.84
CA PRO A 172 -3.15 -5.64 -6.90
C PRO A 172 -4.03 -5.36 -8.12
N MET A 173 -4.04 -4.13 -8.58
CA MET A 173 -4.86 -3.72 -9.72
C MET A 173 -4.49 -4.50 -10.98
N GLY A 174 -5.51 -4.97 -11.72
CA GLY A 174 -5.36 -5.86 -12.87
C GLY A 174 -5.41 -7.36 -12.52
N SER A 175 -5.40 -7.73 -11.22
CA SER A 175 -5.48 -9.14 -10.81
C SER A 175 -6.87 -9.77 -11.01
N GLN A 176 -7.94 -8.95 -11.11
CA GLN A 176 -9.35 -9.38 -11.22
C GLN A 176 -9.99 -9.07 -12.59
N GLY A 177 -9.18 -8.76 -13.59
CA GLY A 177 -9.67 -8.43 -14.92
C GLY A 177 -9.95 -6.94 -15.11
N LYS A 178 -10.61 -6.63 -16.25
CA LYS A 178 -10.87 -5.26 -16.68
C LYS A 178 -12.37 -4.97 -16.65
N ILE A 179 -12.74 -3.77 -16.22
CA ILE A 179 -14.13 -3.29 -16.19
C ILE A 179 -14.22 -1.87 -16.74
N LEU A 180 -15.43 -1.43 -17.09
CA LEU A 180 -15.74 -0.01 -17.28
C LEU A 180 -16.22 0.59 -15.96
N ALA A 181 -15.98 1.89 -15.74
CA ALA A 181 -16.65 2.67 -14.69
C ALA A 181 -17.14 3.99 -15.28
N ILE A 182 -18.41 4.28 -15.04
CA ILE A 182 -19.01 5.57 -15.41
C ILE A 182 -18.60 6.57 -14.34
N VAL A 183 -18.06 7.74 -14.75
CA VAL A 183 -17.56 8.75 -13.81
C VAL A 183 -17.99 10.14 -14.25
N ASP A 184 -19.13 10.58 -13.75
CA ASP A 184 -19.72 11.90 -14.04
C ASP A 184 -19.85 12.78 -12.79
N LYS A 185 -19.79 12.17 -11.59
CA LYS A 185 -19.95 12.82 -10.29
C LYS A 185 -18.86 12.35 -9.32
N GLU A 186 -18.69 13.05 -8.22
CA GLU A 186 -17.69 12.72 -7.18
C GLU A 186 -17.90 11.34 -6.56
N ARG A 187 -19.15 10.93 -6.32
CA ARG A 187 -19.47 9.58 -5.85
C ARG A 187 -19.02 8.48 -6.82
N ASP A 188 -19.02 8.74 -8.13
CA ASP A 188 -18.59 7.77 -9.13
C ASP A 188 -17.07 7.54 -9.06
N VAL A 189 -16.30 8.57 -8.68
CA VAL A 189 -14.87 8.44 -8.38
C VAL A 189 -14.65 7.41 -7.26
N VAL A 190 -15.47 7.49 -6.20
CA VAL A 190 -15.41 6.54 -5.08
C VAL A 190 -15.74 5.13 -5.56
N ALA A 191 -16.78 4.97 -6.37
CA ALA A 191 -17.15 3.66 -6.94
C ALA A 191 -16.02 3.07 -7.79
N ALA A 192 -15.45 3.86 -8.71
CA ALA A 192 -14.33 3.44 -9.55
C ALA A 192 -13.09 3.05 -8.72
N TRP A 193 -12.74 3.86 -7.72
CA TRP A 193 -11.62 3.60 -6.81
C TRP A 193 -11.82 2.32 -6.00
N LEU A 194 -13.05 2.06 -5.52
CA LEU A 194 -13.37 0.82 -4.80
C LEU A 194 -13.17 -0.41 -5.70
N MET A 195 -13.51 -0.31 -6.98
CA MET A 195 -13.26 -1.38 -7.95
C MET A 195 -11.77 -1.57 -8.24
N MET A 196 -10.99 -0.48 -8.33
CA MET A 196 -9.53 -0.56 -8.41
C MET A 196 -8.96 -1.27 -7.18
N LYS A 197 -9.44 -0.94 -5.98
CA LYS A 197 -9.04 -1.57 -4.71
C LYS A 197 -9.40 -3.07 -4.66
N ARG A 198 -10.47 -3.49 -5.36
CA ARG A 198 -10.82 -4.90 -5.55
C ARG A 198 -9.93 -5.64 -6.56
N GLY A 199 -8.99 -4.93 -7.18
CA GLY A 199 -8.01 -5.48 -8.12
C GLY A 199 -8.45 -5.42 -9.58
N CYS A 200 -9.53 -4.71 -9.90
CA CYS A 200 -9.95 -4.50 -11.29
C CYS A 200 -9.07 -3.46 -11.98
N LYS A 201 -8.70 -3.69 -13.24
CA LYS A 201 -8.22 -2.63 -14.11
C LYS A 201 -9.42 -1.87 -14.65
N VAL A 202 -9.50 -0.58 -14.36
CA VAL A 202 -10.67 0.22 -14.69
C VAL A 202 -10.41 1.05 -15.95
N VAL A 203 -11.36 1.04 -16.89
CA VAL A 203 -11.43 2.00 -17.99
C VAL A 203 -12.54 2.99 -17.65
N ILE A 204 -12.20 4.25 -17.56
CA ILE A 204 -13.14 5.32 -17.20
C ILE A 204 -13.93 5.74 -18.44
N VAL A 205 -15.25 5.77 -18.30
CA VAL A 205 -16.17 6.39 -19.26
C VAL A 205 -16.59 7.72 -18.71
N SER A 206 -16.03 8.82 -19.23
CA SER A 206 -16.27 10.17 -18.74
C SER A 206 -15.88 11.23 -19.77
N SER A 207 -16.38 12.43 -19.57
CA SER A 207 -15.92 13.68 -20.17
C SER A 207 -15.55 14.75 -19.13
N ALA A 208 -15.43 14.36 -17.84
CA ALA A 208 -15.15 15.26 -16.71
C ALA A 208 -13.66 15.18 -16.31
N ASP A 209 -12.80 15.96 -16.96
CA ASP A 209 -11.34 15.93 -16.78
C ASP A 209 -10.92 16.02 -15.31
N ARG A 210 -11.53 16.92 -14.52
CA ARG A 210 -11.20 17.08 -13.09
C ARG A 210 -11.35 15.78 -12.28
N LEU A 211 -12.36 14.97 -12.57
CA LEU A 211 -12.61 13.70 -11.86
C LEU A 211 -11.65 12.62 -12.33
N ILE A 212 -11.27 12.65 -13.61
CA ILE A 212 -10.28 11.76 -14.21
C ILE A 212 -8.92 11.99 -13.56
N ASP A 213 -8.47 13.23 -13.36
CA ASP A 213 -7.19 13.58 -12.74
C ASP A 213 -7.05 13.04 -11.31
N ILE A 214 -8.16 12.96 -10.56
CA ILE A 214 -8.15 12.38 -9.22
C ILE A 214 -7.80 10.89 -9.29
N LEU A 215 -8.41 10.15 -10.20
CA LEU A 215 -8.18 8.70 -10.38
C LEU A 215 -6.83 8.40 -11.02
N ALA A 216 -6.30 9.29 -11.87
CA ALA A 216 -5.00 9.14 -12.49
C ALA A 216 -3.84 9.10 -11.48
N LYS A 217 -4.02 9.72 -10.31
CA LYS A 217 -3.06 9.62 -9.19
C LYS A 217 -2.92 8.19 -8.63
N TRP A 218 -3.91 7.33 -8.85
CA TRP A 218 -3.97 5.95 -8.35
C TRP A 218 -3.64 4.92 -9.43
N ASP A 219 -3.77 5.29 -10.70
CA ASP A 219 -3.40 4.48 -11.85
C ASP A 219 -2.70 5.33 -12.90
N PRO A 220 -1.36 5.39 -12.92
CA PRO A 220 -0.62 6.16 -13.93
C PRO A 220 -0.88 5.74 -15.38
N SER A 221 -1.43 4.54 -15.58
CA SER A 221 -1.81 4.01 -16.90
C SER A 221 -3.33 4.03 -17.14
N LEU A 222 -4.05 4.90 -16.41
CA LEU A 222 -5.50 5.03 -16.49
C LEU A 222 -5.94 5.26 -17.94
N ARG A 223 -6.90 4.45 -18.37
CA ARG A 223 -7.52 4.60 -19.70
C ARG A 223 -8.85 5.30 -19.55
N VAL A 224 -9.08 6.26 -20.43
CA VAL A 224 -10.33 7.03 -20.49
C VAL A 224 -10.93 6.84 -21.89
N THR A 225 -12.24 6.79 -21.97
CA THR A 225 -13.01 6.77 -23.22
C THR A 225 -14.20 7.70 -23.10
N SER A 226 -14.58 8.33 -24.19
CA SER A 226 -15.79 9.18 -24.25
C SER A 226 -17.06 8.32 -24.06
N PRO A 227 -18.14 8.91 -23.53
CA PRO A 227 -19.43 8.27 -23.42
C PRO A 227 -19.93 7.75 -24.78
N ALA A 228 -20.35 6.48 -24.80
CA ALA A 228 -20.92 5.79 -25.95
C ALA A 228 -21.80 4.63 -25.44
N PRO A 229 -22.59 3.95 -26.29
CA PRO A 229 -23.37 2.79 -25.86
C PRO A 229 -22.51 1.75 -25.12
N LEU A 230 -22.87 1.42 -23.89
CA LEU A 230 -22.06 0.59 -22.99
C LEU A 230 -21.75 -0.79 -23.54
N GLU A 231 -22.70 -1.41 -24.28
CA GLU A 231 -22.46 -2.69 -24.93
C GLU A 231 -21.31 -2.62 -25.94
N ARG A 232 -21.24 -1.52 -26.72
CA ARG A 232 -20.12 -1.30 -27.64
C ARG A 232 -18.80 -1.11 -26.89
N LEU A 233 -18.82 -0.31 -25.81
CA LEU A 233 -17.62 -0.06 -25.01
C LEU A 233 -17.13 -1.33 -24.29
N THR A 234 -18.02 -2.16 -23.76
CA THR A 234 -17.63 -3.43 -23.13
C THR A 234 -16.92 -4.36 -24.10
N ILE A 235 -17.42 -4.47 -25.32
CA ILE A 235 -16.79 -5.28 -26.36
C ILE A 235 -15.44 -4.70 -26.79
N SER A 236 -15.40 -3.41 -27.13
CA SER A 236 -14.18 -2.76 -27.66
C SER A 236 -13.02 -2.73 -26.66
N HIS A 237 -13.32 -2.62 -25.37
CA HIS A 237 -12.32 -2.63 -24.30
C HIS A 237 -12.08 -4.02 -23.69
N GLY A 238 -12.86 -5.03 -24.06
CA GLY A 238 -12.83 -6.36 -23.45
C GLY A 238 -13.15 -6.29 -21.95
N ALA A 239 -14.14 -5.47 -21.58
CA ALA A 239 -14.53 -5.29 -20.19
C ALA A 239 -15.50 -6.40 -19.76
N LEU A 240 -15.24 -6.96 -18.56
CA LEU A 240 -16.03 -8.06 -18.00
C LEU A 240 -17.27 -7.58 -17.24
N ALA A 241 -17.35 -6.30 -16.92
CA ALA A 241 -18.44 -5.70 -16.15
C ALA A 241 -18.46 -4.17 -16.32
N VAL A 242 -19.50 -3.52 -15.81
CA VAL A 242 -19.63 -2.06 -15.71
C VAL A 242 -19.90 -1.70 -14.26
N ALA A 243 -19.19 -0.70 -13.71
CA ALA A 243 -19.42 -0.16 -12.39
C ALA A 243 -20.09 1.21 -12.46
N PHE A 244 -21.03 1.44 -11.54
CA PHE A 244 -21.80 2.66 -11.41
C PHE A 244 -21.71 3.20 -9.99
N GLY A 245 -21.74 4.52 -9.82
CA GLY A 245 -21.76 5.19 -8.53
C GLY A 245 -23.17 5.26 -7.90
N TYR A 246 -24.01 4.28 -8.15
CA TYR A 246 -25.37 4.21 -7.59
C TYR A 246 -25.36 3.60 -6.19
N GLY A 247 -26.20 4.17 -5.30
CA GLY A 247 -26.50 3.66 -3.98
C GLY A 247 -27.89 3.02 -3.92
N VAL A 248 -28.39 2.77 -2.71
CA VAL A 248 -29.73 2.18 -2.49
C VAL A 248 -30.82 3.15 -2.94
N GLU A 249 -30.60 4.44 -2.81
CA GLU A 249 -31.51 5.51 -3.24
C GLU A 249 -31.77 5.53 -4.75
N ASP A 250 -30.84 4.99 -5.54
CA ASP A 250 -30.92 4.96 -7.02
C ASP A 250 -31.57 3.68 -7.55
N ILE A 251 -32.35 2.95 -6.74
CA ILE A 251 -32.90 1.63 -7.10
C ILE A 251 -33.72 1.66 -8.40
N GLU A 252 -34.42 2.77 -8.66
CA GLU A 252 -35.22 2.91 -9.89
C GLU A 252 -34.35 3.08 -11.15
N GLU A 253 -33.16 3.69 -11.02
CA GLU A 253 -32.17 3.77 -12.09
C GLU A 253 -31.47 2.42 -12.28
N ILE A 254 -31.15 1.74 -11.19
CA ILE A 254 -30.55 0.39 -11.23
C ILE A 254 -31.45 -0.59 -11.97
N LYS A 255 -32.77 -0.56 -11.76
CA LYS A 255 -33.73 -1.43 -12.43
C LYS A 255 -33.81 -1.22 -13.97
N LYS A 256 -33.43 -0.03 -14.44
CA LYS A 256 -33.40 0.28 -15.89
C LYS A 256 -32.15 -0.24 -16.59
N ILE A 257 -31.13 -0.65 -15.84
CA ILE A 257 -29.87 -1.13 -16.41
C ILE A 257 -30.08 -2.51 -17.02
N SER A 258 -29.89 -2.60 -18.33
CA SER A 258 -29.91 -3.86 -19.09
C SER A 258 -28.59 -3.99 -19.86
N LEU A 259 -27.70 -4.87 -19.42
CA LEU A 259 -26.40 -5.12 -20.03
C LEU A 259 -26.16 -6.61 -20.20
N ARG A 260 -25.35 -6.99 -21.20
CA ARG A 260 -24.91 -8.39 -21.40
C ARG A 260 -23.80 -8.82 -20.44
N VAL A 261 -23.21 -7.88 -19.70
CA VAL A 261 -22.18 -8.12 -18.67
C VAL A 261 -22.72 -7.70 -17.32
N PRO A 262 -22.17 -8.21 -16.20
CA PRO A 262 -22.56 -7.79 -14.85
C PRO A 262 -22.45 -6.28 -14.63
N ALA A 263 -23.38 -5.71 -13.88
CA ALA A 263 -23.29 -4.36 -13.33
C ALA A 263 -22.88 -4.42 -11.86
N PHE A 264 -21.97 -3.55 -11.44
CA PHE A 264 -21.53 -3.41 -10.05
C PHE A 264 -21.97 -2.07 -9.47
N PHE A 265 -22.41 -2.10 -8.22
CA PHE A 265 -22.86 -0.95 -7.45
C PHE A 265 -22.08 -0.86 -6.13
N PRO A 266 -20.81 -0.42 -6.17
CA PRO A 266 -19.91 -0.49 -5.01
C PRO A 266 -20.34 0.37 -3.83
N LEU A 267 -21.27 1.34 -4.02
CA LEU A 267 -21.73 2.26 -3.01
C LEU A 267 -22.98 1.77 -2.25
N VAL A 268 -23.59 0.67 -2.69
CA VAL A 268 -24.73 0.08 -1.98
C VAL A 268 -24.32 -0.28 -0.55
N GLY A 269 -25.01 0.30 0.44
CA GLY A 269 -24.73 0.15 1.86
C GLY A 269 -23.82 1.22 2.47
N MET A 270 -23.38 2.20 1.67
CA MET A 270 -22.70 3.42 2.16
C MET A 270 -23.69 4.58 2.21
N ASN A 271 -23.61 5.41 3.26
CA ASN A 271 -24.34 6.68 3.33
C ASN A 271 -23.53 7.82 2.67
N GLU A 272 -24.16 8.98 2.46
CA GLU A 272 -23.54 10.13 1.79
C GLU A 272 -22.31 10.65 2.56
N GLU A 273 -22.35 10.69 3.90
CA GLU A 273 -21.21 11.13 4.71
C GLU A 273 -19.98 10.21 4.54
N GLU A 274 -20.20 8.89 4.47
CA GLU A 274 -19.14 7.92 4.21
C GLU A 274 -18.55 8.07 2.81
N ILE A 275 -19.40 8.36 1.81
CA ILE A 275 -18.98 8.59 0.42
C ILE A 275 -18.14 9.86 0.34
N GLU A 276 -18.61 10.98 0.92
CA GLU A 276 -17.90 12.25 0.92
C GLU A 276 -16.54 12.15 1.63
N LYS A 277 -16.50 11.58 2.83
CA LYS A 277 -15.27 11.32 3.56
C LYS A 277 -14.27 10.49 2.75
N ARG A 278 -14.75 9.49 2.04
CA ARG A 278 -13.91 8.64 1.19
C ARG A 278 -13.43 9.38 -0.04
N PHE A 279 -14.29 10.20 -0.66
CA PHE A 279 -13.91 11.04 -1.79
C PHE A 279 -12.77 11.98 -1.41
N GLU A 280 -12.86 12.67 -0.26
CA GLU A 280 -11.81 13.56 0.23
C GLU A 280 -10.49 12.80 0.45
N ALA A 281 -10.54 11.60 1.01
CA ALA A 281 -9.36 10.77 1.19
C ALA A 281 -8.73 10.28 -0.13
N ILE A 282 -9.53 10.10 -1.19
CA ILE A 282 -9.06 9.70 -2.52
C ILE A 282 -8.43 10.90 -3.24
N ARG A 283 -9.03 12.08 -3.09
CA ARG A 283 -8.59 13.33 -3.73
C ARG A 283 -7.24 13.82 -3.21
N GLY A 284 -6.97 13.69 -1.90
CA GLY A 284 -5.75 14.12 -1.19
C GLY A 284 -4.54 13.44 -1.63
#